data_9748a630b74d015f6757d451192b18bc
#
_entry.id   9748a630b74d015f6757d451192b18bc
#
_cell.length_a   1.000
_cell.length_b   1.000
_cell.length_c   1.000
_cell.angle_alpha   90.00
_cell.angle_beta   90.00
_cell.angle_gamma   90.00
#
_symmetry.space_group_name_H-M   'P 1'
#
loop_
_entity.id
_entity.type
_entity.pdbx_description
1 polymer ?
#
loop_
_entity_poly.entity_id
_entity_poly.type
_entity_poly.pdbx_seq_one_letter_code
_entity_poly.pdbx_strand_id
1 'polypeptide(L)'
;MILNRAIRMRIYPDDEQRHKINVTLGHCRYIYNKMLERNTVIYKRRKEHLNYYAMQNLLPEMKKYLPWLKEADSQALKHACRQLNTAFDRFFHKTGGYPKFHTKHGKQSYTTTNTKVICVESHRVKLPCLGWIRTPETRIPDGSICYATVSLETDDRYYVSITYKKEVPDITPVVPKPENVLGLDYKSDGLYTDSNGHTEDIPHFYREAQRKRTKLQRRLSKKHGSRKGEHKSMNFMKQLRKVNRQSTHIANQRRDY
;
A
#
# COMPACT_ATOMS: atom_id res chain seq x y z
N MET A 1 10.43 25.22 -4.89
CA MET A 1 9.19 24.56 -4.39
C MET A 1 9.51 23.23 -3.70
N ILE A 2 8.61 22.74 -2.82
CA ILE A 2 8.80 21.46 -2.13
C ILE A 2 7.98 20.39 -2.84
N LEU A 3 8.63 19.32 -3.28
CA LEU A 3 7.98 18.15 -3.89
C LEU A 3 7.97 16.95 -2.91
N ASN A 4 6.82 16.29 -2.81
CA ASN A 4 6.73 15.00 -2.13
C ASN A 4 7.01 13.89 -3.14
N ARG A 5 8.04 13.10 -2.89
CA ARG A 5 8.41 11.93 -3.71
C ARG A 5 8.35 10.65 -2.89
N ALA A 6 8.23 9.51 -3.56
CA ALA A 6 8.24 8.21 -2.91
C ALA A 6 9.08 7.21 -3.70
N ILE A 7 9.88 6.42 -2.97
CA ILE A 7 10.58 5.25 -3.50
C ILE A 7 9.87 4.03 -2.95
N ARG A 8 9.30 3.21 -3.83
CA ARG A 8 8.74 1.91 -3.46
C ARG A 8 9.73 0.82 -3.79
N MET A 9 10.13 0.07 -2.78
CA MET A 9 11.11 -1.00 -2.89
C MET A 9 10.57 -2.31 -2.34
N ARG A 10 10.97 -3.43 -2.95
CA ARG A 10 10.72 -4.75 -2.41
C ARG A 10 11.69 -5.01 -1.27
N ILE A 11 11.21 -5.60 -0.17
CA ILE A 11 12.03 -5.96 0.98
C ILE A 11 12.02 -7.49 1.19
N TYR A 12 13.12 -8.01 1.75
CA TYR A 12 13.32 -9.42 2.02
C TYR A 12 13.52 -9.63 3.54
N PRO A 13 12.41 -9.55 4.32
CA PRO A 13 12.49 -9.78 5.75
C PRO A 13 12.81 -11.25 6.04
N ASP A 14 13.58 -11.51 7.10
CA ASP A 14 13.74 -12.83 7.69
C ASP A 14 12.47 -13.30 8.40
N ASP A 15 12.48 -14.46 9.01
CA ASP A 15 11.28 -15.05 9.61
C ASP A 15 10.82 -14.29 10.86
N GLU A 16 11.72 -13.75 11.67
CA GLU A 16 11.43 -12.91 12.82
C GLU A 16 10.80 -11.57 12.37
N GLN A 17 11.42 -10.94 11.39
CA GLN A 17 10.92 -9.68 10.80
C GLN A 17 9.55 -9.87 10.14
N ARG A 18 9.33 -10.98 9.43
CA ARG A 18 8.01 -11.34 8.86
C ARG A 18 6.96 -11.48 9.95
N HIS A 19 7.32 -12.16 11.04
CA HIS A 19 6.43 -12.29 12.18
C HIS A 19 6.05 -10.92 12.73
N LYS A 20 7.02 -10.05 13.02
CA LYS A 20 6.80 -8.68 13.53
C LYS A 20 5.97 -7.81 12.58
N ILE A 21 6.21 -7.89 11.26
CA ILE A 21 5.39 -7.19 10.25
C ILE A 21 3.94 -7.67 10.32
N ASN A 22 3.70 -8.97 10.33
CA ASN A 22 2.36 -9.55 10.36
C ASN A 22 1.61 -9.21 11.66
N VAL A 23 2.30 -9.23 12.79
CA VAL A 23 1.78 -8.78 14.09
C VAL A 23 1.38 -7.31 14.02
N THR A 24 2.26 -6.42 13.52
CA THR A 24 1.98 -4.99 13.38
C THR A 24 0.79 -4.72 12.45
N LEU A 25 0.68 -5.43 11.32
CA LEU A 25 -0.48 -5.37 10.42
C LEU A 25 -1.79 -5.75 11.15
N GLY A 26 -1.73 -6.81 11.98
CA GLY A 26 -2.84 -7.25 12.81
C GLY A 26 -3.26 -6.18 13.83
N HIS A 27 -2.29 -5.60 14.54
CA HIS A 27 -2.51 -4.57 15.56
C HIS A 27 -3.09 -3.28 14.97
N CYS A 28 -2.55 -2.80 13.84
CA CYS A 28 -3.09 -1.61 13.16
C CYS A 28 -4.53 -1.83 12.69
N ARG A 29 -4.84 -3.02 12.14
CA ARG A 29 -6.20 -3.39 11.76
C ARG A 29 -7.13 -3.44 12.98
N TYR A 30 -6.68 -4.03 14.10
CA TYR A 30 -7.45 -4.07 15.34
C TYR A 30 -7.76 -2.66 15.84
N ILE A 31 -6.76 -1.78 15.92
CA ILE A 31 -6.95 -0.38 16.37
C ILE A 31 -7.94 0.35 15.47
N TYR A 32 -7.75 0.28 14.14
CA TYR A 32 -8.68 0.89 13.19
C TYR A 32 -10.13 0.43 13.43
N ASN A 33 -10.33 -0.88 13.51
CA ASN A 33 -11.66 -1.47 13.69
C ASN A 33 -12.26 -1.14 15.05
N LYS A 34 -11.47 -1.18 16.13
CA LYS A 34 -11.93 -0.86 17.48
C LYS A 34 -12.32 0.61 17.62
N MET A 35 -11.56 1.51 17.00
CA MET A 35 -11.89 2.93 16.97
C MET A 35 -13.13 3.22 16.12
N LEU A 36 -13.30 2.52 15.01
CA LEU A 36 -14.51 2.63 14.18
C LEU A 36 -15.77 2.16 14.96
N GLU A 37 -15.69 1.01 15.62
CA GLU A 37 -16.75 0.49 16.48
C GLU A 37 -17.13 1.52 17.57
N ARG A 38 -16.12 2.05 18.28
CA ARG A 38 -16.31 3.02 19.35
C ARG A 38 -16.93 4.32 18.85
N ASN A 39 -16.46 4.83 17.72
CA ASN A 39 -17.03 6.00 17.06
C ASN A 39 -18.50 5.79 16.71
N THR A 40 -18.84 4.63 16.15
CA THR A 40 -20.20 4.28 15.78
C THR A 40 -21.13 4.26 17.01
N VAL A 41 -20.67 3.70 18.13
CA VAL A 41 -21.45 3.66 19.39
C VAL A 41 -21.65 5.07 19.98
N ILE A 42 -20.59 5.88 20.02
CA ILE A 42 -20.65 7.25 20.55
C ILE A 42 -21.59 8.10 19.68
N TYR A 43 -21.47 8.01 18.36
CA TYR A 43 -22.34 8.75 17.46
C TYR A 43 -23.82 8.38 17.59
N LYS A 44 -24.13 7.10 17.75
CA LYS A 44 -25.51 6.65 18.00
C LYS A 44 -26.09 7.22 19.30
N ARG A 45 -25.28 7.32 20.37
CA ARG A 45 -25.73 7.76 21.69
C ARG A 45 -25.77 9.28 21.87
N ARG A 46 -24.73 9.98 21.38
CA ARG A 46 -24.48 11.40 21.68
C ARG A 46 -24.45 12.31 20.45
N LYS A 47 -24.48 11.74 19.23
CA LYS A 47 -24.27 12.47 17.96
C LYS A 47 -22.87 13.13 17.88
N GLU A 48 -21.92 12.68 18.72
CA GLU A 48 -20.55 13.13 18.77
C GLU A 48 -19.65 12.18 17.98
N HIS A 49 -18.52 12.67 17.54
CA HIS A 49 -17.54 11.91 16.77
C HIS A 49 -16.15 12.06 17.44
N LEU A 50 -15.42 10.96 17.59
CA LEU A 50 -14.05 10.97 18.07
C LEU A 50 -13.12 11.43 16.94
N ASN A 51 -12.48 12.58 17.12
CA ASN A 51 -11.43 13.04 16.23
C ASN A 51 -10.13 12.26 16.42
N TYR A 52 -9.13 12.56 15.60
CA TYR A 52 -7.82 11.90 15.65
C TYR A 52 -7.17 11.96 17.04
N TYR A 53 -7.17 13.15 17.69
CA TYR A 53 -6.53 13.34 19.01
C TYR A 53 -7.25 12.53 20.10
N ALA A 54 -8.56 12.54 20.11
CA ALA A 54 -9.33 11.73 21.06
C ALA A 54 -9.04 10.22 20.90
N MET A 55 -8.97 9.72 19.65
CA MET A 55 -8.64 8.32 19.38
C MET A 55 -7.20 7.96 19.82
N GLN A 56 -6.21 8.80 19.51
CA GLN A 56 -4.82 8.50 19.89
C GLN A 56 -4.59 8.52 21.39
N ASN A 57 -5.30 9.40 22.13
CA ASN A 57 -5.19 9.50 23.59
C ASN A 57 -5.75 8.27 24.32
N LEU A 58 -6.56 7.44 23.65
CA LEU A 58 -7.00 6.15 24.19
C LEU A 58 -5.95 5.04 24.07
N LEU A 59 -4.94 5.19 23.21
CA LEU A 59 -3.94 4.13 22.96
C LEU A 59 -3.10 3.78 24.21
N PRO A 60 -2.63 4.74 25.04
CA PRO A 60 -1.90 4.41 26.25
C PRO A 60 -2.72 3.56 27.24
N GLU A 61 -3.99 3.89 27.42
CA GLU A 61 -4.90 3.12 28.25
C GLU A 61 -5.15 1.72 27.68
N MET A 62 -5.44 1.63 26.39
CA MET A 62 -5.60 0.34 25.70
C MET A 62 -4.38 -0.56 25.86
N LYS A 63 -3.16 -0.01 25.83
CA LYS A 63 -1.91 -0.76 26.04
C LYS A 63 -1.73 -1.28 27.45
N LYS A 64 -2.45 -0.74 28.46
CA LYS A 64 -2.49 -1.30 29.83
C LYS A 64 -3.33 -2.56 29.86
N TYR A 65 -4.51 -2.55 29.22
CA TYR A 65 -5.43 -3.69 29.19
C TYR A 65 -5.08 -4.74 28.12
N LEU A 66 -4.39 -4.32 27.05
CA LEU A 66 -3.99 -5.15 25.92
C LEU A 66 -2.47 -5.07 25.74
N PRO A 67 -1.66 -5.77 26.56
CA PRO A 67 -0.21 -5.65 26.56
C PRO A 67 0.44 -5.96 25.24
N TRP A 68 -0.15 -6.85 24.43
CA TRP A 68 0.34 -7.21 23.10
C TRP A 68 0.40 -6.02 22.14
N LEU A 69 -0.37 -4.95 22.33
CA LEU A 69 -0.25 -3.72 21.54
C LEU A 69 1.11 -3.02 21.69
N LYS A 70 1.90 -3.36 22.71
CA LYS A 70 3.23 -2.80 22.93
C LYS A 70 4.27 -3.36 21.95
N GLU A 71 4.00 -4.52 21.33
CA GLU A 71 4.89 -5.16 20.36
C GLU A 71 4.99 -4.38 19.03
N ALA A 72 3.95 -3.61 18.70
CA ALA A 72 3.95 -2.80 17.48
C ALA A 72 4.51 -1.40 17.70
N ASP A 73 5.06 -0.82 16.63
CA ASP A 73 5.47 0.59 16.65
C ASP A 73 4.29 1.50 17.01
N SER A 74 4.49 2.34 18.02
CA SER A 74 3.46 3.25 18.52
C SER A 74 3.01 4.26 17.46
N GLN A 75 3.90 4.67 16.56
CA GLN A 75 3.56 5.58 15.47
C GLN A 75 2.67 4.90 14.43
N ALA A 76 2.88 3.60 14.18
CA ALA A 76 2.00 2.83 13.29
C ALA A 76 0.56 2.74 13.85
N LEU A 77 0.41 2.53 15.16
CA LEU A 77 -0.90 2.51 15.82
C LEU A 77 -1.59 3.89 15.76
N LYS A 78 -0.85 4.98 16.03
CA LYS A 78 -1.36 6.35 15.88
C LYS A 78 -1.79 6.64 14.45
N HIS A 79 -1.00 6.17 13.48
CA HIS A 79 -1.34 6.35 12.07
C HIS A 79 -2.62 5.60 11.67
N ALA A 80 -2.91 4.44 12.27
CA ALA A 80 -4.20 3.76 12.05
C ALA A 80 -5.40 4.62 12.52
N CYS A 81 -5.26 5.35 13.65
CA CYS A 81 -6.27 6.32 14.07
C CYS A 81 -6.40 7.49 13.06
N ARG A 82 -5.27 7.99 12.52
CA ARG A 82 -5.27 9.03 11.49
C ARG A 82 -5.97 8.58 10.21
N GLN A 83 -5.72 7.36 9.77
CA GLN A 83 -6.40 6.79 8.59
C GLN A 83 -7.92 6.74 8.78
N LEU A 84 -8.39 6.35 9.95
CA LEU A 84 -9.82 6.35 10.26
C LEU A 84 -10.40 7.78 10.27
N ASN A 85 -9.70 8.73 10.90
CA ASN A 85 -10.12 10.15 10.88
C ASN A 85 -10.25 10.66 9.44
N THR A 86 -9.22 10.44 8.60
CA THR A 86 -9.27 10.83 7.17
C THR A 86 -10.44 10.15 6.43
N ALA A 87 -10.79 8.91 6.78
CA ALA A 87 -11.93 8.22 6.18
C ALA A 87 -13.26 8.87 6.59
N PHE A 88 -13.40 9.31 7.84
CA PHE A 88 -14.55 10.09 8.29
C PHE A 88 -14.60 11.49 7.64
N ASP A 89 -13.46 12.18 7.54
CA ASP A 89 -13.39 13.48 6.87
C ASP A 89 -13.89 13.38 5.41
N ARG A 90 -13.46 12.35 4.68
CA ARG A 90 -13.96 12.09 3.32
C ARG A 90 -15.45 11.80 3.28
N PHE A 91 -15.97 11.08 4.25
CA PHE A 91 -17.39 10.80 4.35
C PHE A 91 -18.20 12.08 4.60
N PHE A 92 -17.78 12.92 5.55
CA PHE A 92 -18.48 14.17 5.86
C PHE A 92 -18.40 15.18 4.71
N HIS A 93 -17.29 15.23 3.98
CA HIS A 93 -17.14 16.05 2.76
C HIS A 93 -17.80 15.42 1.51
N LYS A 94 -18.52 14.29 1.66
CA LYS A 94 -19.18 13.56 0.56
C LYS A 94 -18.24 13.11 -0.58
N THR A 95 -16.93 13.01 -0.30
CA THR A 95 -15.90 12.52 -1.24
C THR A 95 -15.62 11.03 -1.09
N GLY A 96 -16.31 10.35 -0.16
CA GLY A 96 -16.17 8.92 0.09
C GLY A 96 -17.38 8.34 0.85
N GLY A 97 -17.50 7.01 0.85
CA GLY A 97 -18.52 6.31 1.62
C GLY A 97 -18.17 6.20 3.11
N TYR A 98 -19.14 5.73 3.92
CA TYR A 98 -18.93 5.47 5.35
C TYR A 98 -17.76 4.49 5.57
N PRO A 99 -16.87 4.73 6.54
CA PRO A 99 -15.73 3.84 6.83
C PRO A 99 -16.18 2.41 7.09
N LYS A 100 -15.47 1.43 6.52
CA LYS A 100 -15.75 0.01 6.67
C LYS A 100 -14.68 -0.67 7.50
N PHE A 101 -15.06 -1.75 8.20
CA PHE A 101 -14.10 -2.59 8.94
C PHE A 101 -13.07 -3.19 7.98
N HIS A 102 -11.82 -3.15 8.40
CA HIS A 102 -10.71 -3.80 7.70
C HIS A 102 -10.71 -5.31 7.98
N THR A 103 -10.55 -6.11 6.95
CA THR A 103 -10.47 -7.58 7.05
C THR A 103 -9.03 -8.07 6.84
N LYS A 104 -8.73 -9.29 7.30
CA LYS A 104 -7.43 -9.94 7.06
C LYS A 104 -7.16 -10.20 5.57
N HIS A 105 -8.22 -10.27 4.76
CA HIS A 105 -8.13 -10.54 3.32
C HIS A 105 -8.14 -9.27 2.46
N GLY A 106 -8.31 -8.09 3.08
CA GLY A 106 -8.19 -6.80 2.40
C GLY A 106 -6.74 -6.36 2.23
N LYS A 107 -6.55 -5.09 1.89
CA LYS A 107 -5.21 -4.48 1.79
C LYS A 107 -4.49 -4.56 3.13
N GLN A 108 -3.30 -5.14 3.12
CA GLN A 108 -2.45 -5.30 4.29
C GLN A 108 -1.30 -4.28 4.24
N SER A 109 -1.45 -3.17 4.94
CA SER A 109 -0.38 -2.17 5.05
C SER A 109 -0.49 -1.39 6.36
N TYR A 110 0.66 -0.92 6.85
CA TYR A 110 0.74 0.03 7.94
C TYR A 110 1.77 1.12 7.60
N THR A 111 1.59 2.30 8.17
CA THR A 111 2.50 3.44 7.97
C THR A 111 3.08 3.86 9.31
N THR A 112 4.39 4.06 9.35
CA THR A 112 5.10 4.63 10.50
C THR A 112 5.66 6.00 10.15
N THR A 113 5.50 6.94 11.08
CA THR A 113 6.05 8.30 11.00
C THR A 113 7.26 8.49 11.91
N ASN A 114 7.85 7.40 12.40
CA ASN A 114 9.05 7.45 13.25
C ASN A 114 10.31 7.69 12.41
N THR A 115 10.45 8.91 11.88
CA THR A 115 11.53 9.29 10.96
C THR A 115 12.92 9.21 11.57
N LYS A 116 13.04 9.31 12.90
CA LYS A 116 14.32 9.20 13.62
C LYS A 116 14.99 7.83 13.47
N VAL A 117 14.22 6.78 13.20
CA VAL A 117 14.70 5.41 13.08
C VAL A 117 14.77 4.95 11.64
N ILE A 118 13.94 5.56 10.75
CA ILE A 118 13.91 5.19 9.34
C ILE A 118 15.20 5.66 8.67
N CYS A 119 15.96 4.70 8.12
CA CYS A 119 17.18 4.98 7.37
C CYS A 119 17.17 4.12 6.09
N VAL A 120 17.63 4.70 4.99
CA VAL A 120 17.74 4.01 3.70
C VAL A 120 19.17 4.07 3.23
N GLU A 121 19.75 2.91 2.96
CA GLU A 121 21.05 2.76 2.38
C GLU A 121 20.97 1.89 1.13
N SER A 122 22.04 1.83 0.37
CA SER A 122 22.11 0.90 -0.76
C SER A 122 21.88 -0.54 -0.27
N HIS A 123 20.93 -1.23 -0.89
CA HIS A 123 20.56 -2.62 -0.61
C HIS A 123 19.97 -2.92 0.78
N ARG A 124 19.71 -1.90 1.64
CA ARG A 124 19.08 -2.11 2.94
C ARG A 124 18.27 -0.91 3.42
N VAL A 125 17.21 -1.19 4.17
CA VAL A 125 16.38 -0.19 4.81
C VAL A 125 16.18 -0.53 6.28
N LYS A 126 16.33 0.46 7.16
CA LYS A 126 16.06 0.34 8.60
C LYS A 126 14.67 0.83 8.91
N LEU A 127 13.90 0.02 9.62
CA LEU A 127 12.53 0.35 10.02
C LEU A 127 12.35 0.16 11.54
N PRO A 128 11.44 0.94 12.17
CA PRO A 128 11.14 0.78 13.59
C PRO A 128 10.72 -0.64 13.94
N CYS A 129 11.18 -1.16 15.06
CA CYS A 129 10.94 -2.52 15.58
C CYS A 129 11.45 -3.68 14.71
N LEU A 130 11.92 -3.40 13.49
CA LEU A 130 12.36 -4.42 12.52
C LEU A 130 13.87 -4.42 12.32
N GLY A 131 14.56 -3.30 12.60
CA GLY A 131 15.98 -3.16 12.29
C GLY A 131 16.24 -3.07 10.79
N TRP A 132 17.40 -3.53 10.35
CA TRP A 132 17.83 -3.53 8.96
C TRP A 132 17.19 -4.69 8.18
N ILE A 133 16.61 -4.38 7.02
CA ILE A 133 16.00 -5.35 6.10
C ILE A 133 16.67 -5.20 4.74
N ARG A 134 16.99 -6.30 4.08
CA ARG A 134 17.56 -6.32 2.74
C ARG A 134 16.54 -5.91 1.68
N THR A 135 17.02 -5.16 0.68
CA THR A 135 16.26 -4.74 -0.51
C THR A 135 17.18 -4.83 -1.75
N PRO A 136 16.68 -5.07 -2.95
CA PRO A 136 17.46 -4.95 -4.19
C PRO A 136 17.64 -3.50 -4.62
N GLU A 137 16.98 -2.54 -3.96
CA GLU A 137 16.98 -1.14 -4.34
C GLU A 137 18.31 -0.47 -3.94
N THR A 138 18.84 0.32 -4.86
CA THR A 138 20.07 1.11 -4.67
C THR A 138 19.80 2.59 -4.50
N ARG A 139 18.61 3.07 -4.92
CA ARG A 139 18.24 4.48 -4.81
C ARG A 139 18.05 4.87 -3.36
N ILE A 140 18.66 5.98 -2.99
CA ILE A 140 18.57 6.58 -1.66
C ILE A 140 17.69 7.85 -1.78
N PRO A 141 16.77 8.12 -0.84
CA PRO A 141 16.03 9.37 -0.82
C PRO A 141 16.98 10.59 -0.76
N ASP A 142 16.85 11.49 -1.71
CA ASP A 142 17.62 12.73 -1.79
C ASP A 142 16.91 13.92 -1.11
N GLY A 143 16.33 13.66 0.05
CA GLY A 143 15.58 14.66 0.82
C GLY A 143 15.16 14.14 2.19
N SER A 144 14.35 14.93 2.88
CA SER A 144 13.90 14.61 4.24
C SER A 144 12.81 13.55 4.25
N ILE A 145 13.06 12.41 4.89
CA ILE A 145 12.08 11.33 5.03
C ILE A 145 10.89 11.80 5.88
N CYS A 146 9.67 11.57 5.38
CA CYS A 146 8.42 11.91 6.07
C CYS A 146 7.81 10.71 6.79
N TYR A 147 7.72 9.58 6.10
CA TYR A 147 7.15 8.35 6.65
C TYR A 147 7.50 7.13 5.77
N ALA A 148 7.34 5.96 6.34
CA ALA A 148 7.44 4.69 5.63
C ALA A 148 6.13 3.92 5.70
N THR A 149 5.70 3.36 4.57
CA THR A 149 4.54 2.45 4.50
C THR A 149 5.00 1.06 4.12
N VAL A 150 4.82 0.11 5.04
CA VAL A 150 5.08 -1.31 4.81
C VAL A 150 3.80 -1.97 4.32
N SER A 151 3.89 -2.77 3.26
CA SER A 151 2.76 -3.52 2.70
C SER A 151 3.11 -4.98 2.44
N LEU A 152 2.13 -5.84 2.68
CA LEU A 152 2.12 -7.24 2.26
C LEU A 152 1.16 -7.36 1.08
N GLU A 153 1.69 -7.72 -0.07
CA GLU A 153 0.90 -7.89 -1.29
C GLU A 153 0.27 -9.29 -1.39
N THR A 154 -0.70 -9.41 -2.27
CA THR A 154 -1.46 -10.67 -2.47
C THR A 154 -0.62 -11.84 -3.00
N ASP A 155 0.57 -11.55 -3.51
CA ASP A 155 1.55 -12.54 -3.96
C ASP A 155 2.54 -12.98 -2.88
N ASP A 156 2.30 -12.58 -1.62
CA ASP A 156 3.10 -12.89 -0.43
C ASP A 156 4.49 -12.22 -0.45
N ARG A 157 4.58 -11.06 -1.07
CA ARG A 157 5.78 -10.22 -1.12
C ARG A 157 5.62 -8.99 -0.26
N TYR A 158 6.70 -8.60 0.40
CA TYR A 158 6.76 -7.41 1.23
C TYR A 158 7.38 -6.25 0.48
N TYR A 159 6.79 -5.08 0.65
CA TYR A 159 7.27 -3.83 0.07
C TYR A 159 7.29 -2.74 1.14
N VAL A 160 8.21 -1.80 0.98
CA VAL A 160 8.18 -0.54 1.71
C VAL A 160 8.16 0.61 0.73
N SER A 161 7.33 1.60 1.00
CA SER A 161 7.32 2.88 0.29
C SER A 161 7.82 3.95 1.24
N ILE A 162 8.95 4.57 0.92
CA ILE A 162 9.55 5.67 1.67
C ILE A 162 9.13 6.96 1.01
N THR A 163 8.35 7.78 1.71
CA THR A 163 7.96 9.11 1.25
C THR A 163 8.90 10.14 1.84
N TYR A 164 9.40 11.03 1.01
CA TYR A 164 10.34 12.09 1.39
C TYR A 164 10.03 13.39 0.67
N LYS A 165 10.47 14.49 1.27
CA LYS A 165 10.38 15.85 0.71
C LYS A 165 11.71 16.22 0.08
N LYS A 166 11.64 16.75 -1.14
CA LYS A 166 12.79 17.28 -1.86
C LYS A 166 12.50 18.73 -2.23
N GLU A 167 13.45 19.60 -1.91
CA GLU A 167 13.44 20.96 -2.44
C GLU A 167 13.97 20.96 -3.87
N VAL A 168 13.21 21.56 -4.75
CA VAL A 168 13.58 21.73 -6.16
C VAL A 168 13.43 23.20 -6.54
N PRO A 169 14.23 23.69 -7.48
CA PRO A 169 14.04 25.04 -8.03
C PRO A 169 12.61 25.22 -8.53
N ASP A 170 12.12 26.43 -8.47
CA ASP A 170 10.82 26.74 -9.05
C ASP A 170 10.88 26.56 -10.58
N ILE A 171 9.89 25.85 -11.10
CA ILE A 171 9.77 25.61 -12.54
C ILE A 171 9.15 26.86 -13.17
N THR A 172 9.91 27.54 -14.01
CA THR A 172 9.35 28.61 -14.84
C THR A 172 8.45 27.98 -15.89
N PRO A 173 7.16 28.33 -15.95
CA PRO A 173 6.28 27.79 -17.01
C PRO A 173 6.81 28.14 -18.38
N VAL A 174 6.95 27.15 -19.24
CA VAL A 174 7.28 27.36 -20.66
C VAL A 174 6.01 27.82 -21.35
N VAL A 175 6.07 28.96 -22.04
CA VAL A 175 4.97 29.39 -22.91
C VAL A 175 4.88 28.45 -24.10
N PRO A 176 3.73 27.77 -24.31
CA PRO A 176 3.59 26.88 -25.44
C PRO A 176 3.74 27.63 -26.77
N LYS A 177 4.61 27.14 -27.62
CA LYS A 177 4.74 27.60 -29.00
C LYS A 177 4.29 26.46 -29.93
N PRO A 178 3.74 26.72 -31.13
CA PRO A 178 3.29 25.68 -32.05
C PRO A 178 4.33 24.57 -32.30
N GLU A 179 5.62 24.96 -32.37
CA GLU A 179 6.75 24.05 -32.56
C GLU A 179 7.04 23.15 -31.34
N ASN A 180 6.57 23.53 -30.13
CA ASN A 180 6.80 22.83 -28.88
C ASN A 180 5.55 22.05 -28.41
N VAL A 181 4.51 21.99 -29.23
CA VAL A 181 3.26 21.30 -28.90
C VAL A 181 3.12 20.07 -29.76
N LEU A 182 2.94 18.94 -29.12
CA LEU A 182 2.65 17.67 -29.78
C LEU A 182 1.22 17.24 -29.42
N GLY A 183 0.39 17.07 -30.44
CA GLY A 183 -0.94 16.48 -30.29
C GLY A 183 -0.81 14.96 -30.22
N LEU A 184 -1.48 14.33 -29.24
CA LEU A 184 -1.53 12.87 -29.10
C LEU A 184 -2.98 12.41 -29.16
N ASP A 185 -3.31 11.50 -30.06
CA ASP A 185 -4.62 10.86 -30.13
C ASP A 185 -4.51 9.38 -29.69
N TYR A 186 -5.38 8.97 -28.75
CA TYR A 186 -5.36 7.60 -28.25
C TYR A 186 -5.87 6.62 -29.30
N LYS A 187 -5.09 5.55 -29.51
CA LYS A 187 -5.43 4.50 -30.45
C LYS A 187 -5.75 3.19 -29.72
N SER A 188 -6.89 2.58 -30.01
CA SER A 188 -7.31 1.34 -29.34
C SER A 188 -6.40 0.13 -29.63
N ASP A 189 -5.76 0.11 -30.77
CA ASP A 189 -4.85 -0.96 -31.24
C ASP A 189 -3.35 -0.60 -31.16
N GLY A 190 -3.04 0.56 -30.61
CA GLY A 190 -1.69 1.05 -30.35
C GLY A 190 -1.68 1.85 -29.06
N LEU A 191 -0.68 2.70 -28.84
CA LEU A 191 -0.62 3.61 -27.70
C LEU A 191 -1.24 4.95 -28.09
N TYR A 192 -0.68 5.58 -29.12
CA TYR A 192 -1.16 6.84 -29.68
C TYR A 192 -0.73 7.00 -31.14
N THR A 193 -1.36 7.94 -31.81
CA THR A 193 -0.85 8.57 -33.01
C THR A 193 -0.56 10.03 -32.70
N ASP A 194 0.61 10.51 -33.02
CA ASP A 194 0.97 11.92 -32.79
C ASP A 194 0.57 12.81 -33.98
N SER A 195 0.65 14.14 -33.76
CA SER A 195 0.34 15.13 -34.82
C SER A 195 1.26 15.08 -36.03
N ASN A 196 2.38 14.36 -35.94
CA ASN A 196 3.31 14.14 -37.05
C ASN A 196 3.04 12.82 -37.81
N GLY A 197 1.99 12.09 -37.42
CA GLY A 197 1.64 10.81 -38.04
C GLY A 197 2.43 9.62 -37.50
N HIS A 198 3.26 9.80 -36.45
CA HIS A 198 3.98 8.71 -35.84
C HIS A 198 3.03 7.92 -34.93
N THR A 199 3.13 6.60 -34.99
CA THR A 199 2.29 5.67 -34.22
C THR A 199 3.18 4.74 -33.43
N GLU A 200 2.94 4.64 -32.09
CA GLU A 200 3.61 3.70 -31.20
C GLU A 200 2.73 2.49 -30.91
N ASP A 201 3.35 1.31 -30.96
CA ASP A 201 2.69 0.06 -30.64
C ASP A 201 2.73 -0.22 -29.12
N ILE A 202 1.65 -0.79 -28.60
CA ILE A 202 1.59 -1.25 -27.22
C ILE A 202 1.95 -2.74 -27.15
N PRO A 203 2.90 -3.14 -26.27
CA PRO A 203 3.09 -4.53 -25.94
C PRO A 203 1.84 -5.13 -25.29
N HIS A 204 1.33 -6.20 -25.84
CA HIS A 204 0.11 -6.85 -25.36
C HIS A 204 0.38 -7.81 -24.19
N PHE A 205 1.02 -7.32 -23.12
CA PHE A 205 1.43 -8.11 -21.93
C PHE A 205 0.34 -9.05 -21.37
N TYR A 206 -0.92 -8.59 -21.37
CA TYR A 206 -2.03 -9.43 -20.92
C TYR A 206 -2.33 -10.57 -21.92
N ARG A 207 -2.39 -10.29 -23.21
CA ARG A 207 -2.69 -11.28 -24.26
C ARG A 207 -1.61 -12.35 -24.28
N GLU A 208 -0.34 -11.97 -24.21
CA GLU A 208 0.82 -12.88 -24.17
C GLU A 208 0.77 -13.78 -22.92
N ALA A 209 0.47 -13.19 -21.75
CA ALA A 209 0.40 -13.91 -20.48
C ALA A 209 -0.90 -14.69 -20.28
N GLN A 210 -1.92 -14.50 -21.12
CA GLN A 210 -3.28 -15.05 -20.92
C GLN A 210 -3.28 -16.59 -20.86
N ARG A 211 -2.58 -17.26 -21.75
CA ARG A 211 -2.50 -18.73 -21.77
C ARG A 211 -1.95 -19.26 -20.42
N LYS A 212 -0.85 -18.68 -19.96
CA LYS A 212 -0.22 -19.03 -18.67
C LYS A 212 -1.16 -18.77 -17.49
N ARG A 213 -1.79 -17.58 -17.45
CA ARG A 213 -2.75 -17.20 -16.43
C ARG A 213 -3.94 -18.15 -16.37
N THR A 214 -4.57 -18.47 -17.52
CA THR A 214 -5.69 -19.39 -17.60
C THR A 214 -5.31 -20.80 -17.12
N LYS A 215 -4.11 -21.30 -17.50
CA LYS A 215 -3.60 -22.60 -17.02
C LYS A 215 -3.45 -22.62 -15.48
N LEU A 216 -2.93 -21.55 -14.89
CA LEU A 216 -2.78 -21.41 -13.45
C LEU A 216 -4.15 -21.32 -12.73
N GLN A 217 -5.12 -20.59 -13.29
CA GLN A 217 -6.48 -20.49 -12.76
C GLN A 217 -7.24 -21.83 -12.83
N ARG A 218 -7.16 -22.56 -13.94
CA ARG A 218 -7.74 -23.91 -14.07
C ARG A 218 -7.16 -24.90 -13.04
N ARG A 219 -5.85 -24.79 -12.76
CA ARG A 219 -5.24 -25.59 -11.68
C ARG A 219 -5.73 -25.17 -10.29
N LEU A 220 -5.98 -23.89 -10.08
CA LEU A 220 -6.52 -23.37 -8.82
C LEU A 220 -7.95 -23.88 -8.58
N SER A 221 -8.82 -23.83 -9.58
CA SER A 221 -10.22 -24.27 -9.47
C SER A 221 -10.39 -25.77 -9.14
N LYS A 222 -9.37 -26.59 -9.44
CA LYS A 222 -9.35 -28.02 -9.11
C LYS A 222 -8.85 -28.32 -7.69
N LYS A 223 -8.42 -27.31 -6.91
CA LYS A 223 -7.89 -27.51 -5.54
C LYS A 223 -9.01 -27.44 -4.52
N HIS A 224 -8.92 -28.27 -3.46
CA HIS A 224 -9.83 -28.19 -2.32
C HIS A 224 -9.72 -26.81 -1.66
N GLY A 225 -10.86 -26.19 -1.41
CA GLY A 225 -10.97 -24.80 -0.95
C GLY A 225 -11.26 -23.80 -2.07
N SER A 226 -11.50 -24.26 -3.31
CA SER A 226 -11.88 -23.40 -4.44
C SER A 226 -13.32 -22.93 -4.40
N ARG A 227 -14.23 -23.71 -3.77
CA ARG A 227 -15.65 -23.37 -3.66
C ARG A 227 -15.91 -22.46 -2.47
N LYS A 228 -16.98 -21.69 -2.56
CA LYS A 228 -17.41 -20.78 -1.48
C LYS A 228 -17.79 -21.63 -0.24
N GLY A 229 -17.23 -21.26 0.92
CA GLY A 229 -17.48 -21.95 2.20
C GLY A 229 -16.51 -23.09 2.51
N GLU A 230 -15.74 -23.59 1.55
CA GLU A 230 -14.73 -24.60 1.81
C GLU A 230 -13.50 -24.02 2.53
N HIS A 231 -12.90 -24.82 3.45
CA HIS A 231 -11.61 -24.49 4.05
C HIS A 231 -10.50 -24.51 2.99
N LYS A 232 -9.72 -23.45 2.91
CA LYS A 232 -8.64 -23.30 1.93
C LYS A 232 -7.44 -24.17 2.30
N SER A 233 -7.21 -25.23 1.53
CA SER A 233 -6.05 -26.12 1.75
C SER A 233 -4.73 -25.41 1.49
N MET A 234 -3.64 -25.93 2.07
CA MET A 234 -2.27 -25.40 1.83
C MET A 234 -1.90 -25.43 0.34
N ASN A 235 -2.33 -26.47 -0.39
CA ASN A 235 -2.09 -26.57 -1.83
C ASN A 235 -2.90 -25.54 -2.62
N PHE A 236 -4.13 -25.21 -2.19
CA PHE A 236 -4.90 -24.10 -2.75
C PHE A 236 -4.16 -22.77 -2.54
N MET A 237 -3.68 -22.49 -1.33
CA MET A 237 -2.96 -21.26 -1.02
C MET A 237 -1.65 -21.13 -1.82
N LYS A 238 -0.87 -22.22 -1.96
CA LYS A 238 0.32 -22.26 -2.81
C LYS A 238 0.00 -21.93 -4.28
N GLN A 239 -1.09 -22.50 -4.81
CA GLN A 239 -1.51 -22.26 -6.19
C GLN A 239 -2.06 -20.83 -6.37
N LEU A 240 -2.83 -20.30 -5.41
CA LEU A 240 -3.34 -18.94 -5.41
C LEU A 240 -2.18 -17.91 -5.49
N ARG A 241 -1.11 -18.11 -4.72
CA ARG A 241 0.10 -17.27 -4.79
C ARG A 241 0.72 -17.24 -6.20
N LYS A 242 0.72 -18.38 -6.92
CA LYS A 242 1.22 -18.43 -8.31
C LYS A 242 0.33 -17.61 -9.26
N VAL A 243 -0.99 -17.67 -9.10
CA VAL A 243 -1.94 -16.86 -9.89
C VAL A 243 -1.72 -15.37 -9.59
N ASN A 244 -1.63 -14.99 -8.32
CA ASN A 244 -1.42 -13.61 -7.90
C ASN A 244 -0.08 -13.06 -8.42
N ARG A 245 1.01 -13.84 -8.34
CA ARG A 245 2.33 -13.44 -8.90
C ARG A 245 2.26 -13.15 -10.39
N GLN A 246 1.54 -13.98 -11.15
CA GLN A 246 1.37 -13.74 -12.59
C GLN A 246 0.57 -12.45 -12.85
N SER A 247 -0.48 -12.19 -12.08
CA SER A 247 -1.27 -10.95 -12.18
C SER A 247 -0.45 -9.71 -11.81
N THR A 248 0.34 -9.79 -10.73
CA THR A 248 1.24 -8.71 -10.31
C THR A 248 2.32 -8.43 -11.37
N HIS A 249 2.85 -9.50 -12.01
CA HIS A 249 3.86 -9.34 -13.07
C HIS A 249 3.29 -8.56 -14.25
N ILE A 250 2.09 -8.93 -14.75
CA ILE A 250 1.41 -8.21 -15.83
C ILE A 250 1.14 -6.74 -15.45
N ALA A 251 0.69 -6.50 -14.21
CA ALA A 251 0.43 -5.15 -13.73
C ALA A 251 1.71 -4.29 -13.65
N ASN A 252 2.84 -4.89 -13.27
CA ASN A 252 4.12 -4.20 -13.24
C ASN A 252 4.62 -3.88 -14.64
N GLN A 253 4.58 -4.85 -15.58
CA GLN A 253 4.93 -4.61 -16.99
C GLN A 253 4.17 -3.43 -17.58
N ARG A 254 2.84 -3.33 -17.31
CA ARG A 254 2.02 -2.20 -17.77
C ARG A 254 2.36 -0.86 -17.11
N ARG A 255 2.93 -0.88 -15.91
CA ARG A 255 3.32 0.34 -15.20
C ARG A 255 4.70 0.81 -15.63
N ASP A 256 5.57 -0.12 -15.97
CA ASP A 256 6.95 0.17 -16.35
C ASP A 256 7.05 0.63 -17.81
N TYR A 257 6.03 0.33 -18.63
CA TYR A 257 5.87 0.82 -19.99
C TYR A 257 5.23 2.22 -20.02
#